data_33cacca7ff88f305cc5e24363c65d8a7
#
_entry.id   33cacca7ff88f305cc5e24363c65d8a7
#
_cell.length_a   1.000
_cell.length_b   1.000
_cell.length_c   1.000
_cell.angle_alpha   90.00
_cell.angle_beta   90.00
_cell.angle_gamma   90.00
#
_symmetry.space_group_name_H-M   'P 1'
#
loop_
_entity.id
_entity.type
_entity.pdbx_description
1 polymer ?
#
loop_
_entity_poly.entity_id
_entity_poly.type
_entity_poly.pdbx_seq_one_letter_code
_entity_poly.pdbx_strand_id
1 'polypeptide(L)'
;MKEWAEWKEKDCVKVLREGAEEMGISLSEKQLAQFEAYAALLVEWNEKMNLTTITDPIEIVQKHFLDSISGFSFLEEIRDPEDEMPVSLIDVGTGAGFPGIPLKIVCPWIRLTLLDALQKRIGFLEEVVKELELTDVICVHGRAEDLAHEETYREVYDAACSRAVASLPALLEYCSGFICPGGMFLAYKGPSLMEELAQAQGAMHTLHMEMVMIHQEISMDNEHLLAVFEKTAETSLQYPRKQSKIKNDPL
;
A
#
# COMPACT_ATOMS: atom_id res chain seq x y z
N MET A 1 24.84 4.89 -0.46
CA MET A 1 23.91 3.94 -1.12
C MET A 1 24.73 2.87 -1.81
N LYS A 2 24.43 1.58 -1.56
CA LYS A 2 25.05 0.47 -2.31
C LYS A 2 24.57 0.51 -3.76
N GLU A 3 25.51 0.55 -4.71
CA GLU A 3 25.17 0.34 -6.11
C GLU A 3 24.92 -1.15 -6.36
N TRP A 4 23.78 -1.47 -6.92
CA TRP A 4 23.48 -2.84 -7.30
C TRP A 4 23.80 -3.07 -8.78
N ALA A 5 24.82 -3.91 -9.07
CA ALA A 5 25.34 -4.11 -10.43
C ALA A 5 24.26 -4.61 -11.41
N GLU A 6 23.46 -5.61 -11.00
CA GLU A 6 22.38 -6.16 -11.84
C GLU A 6 21.29 -5.14 -12.18
N TRP A 7 21.03 -4.16 -11.30
CA TRP A 7 20.11 -3.07 -11.54
C TRP A 7 20.53 -2.23 -12.75
N LYS A 8 21.82 -1.96 -12.87
CA LYS A 8 22.37 -1.20 -14.00
C LYS A 8 22.44 -2.04 -15.28
N GLU A 9 22.86 -3.28 -15.18
CA GLU A 9 22.97 -4.19 -16.33
C GLU A 9 21.62 -4.45 -17.01
N LYS A 10 20.53 -4.53 -16.25
CA LYS A 10 19.18 -4.78 -16.74
C LYS A 10 18.39 -3.51 -17.10
N ASP A 11 19.02 -2.34 -17.07
CA ASP A 11 18.40 -1.05 -17.40
C ASP A 11 17.11 -0.75 -16.58
N CYS A 12 17.11 -1.15 -15.32
CA CYS A 12 15.95 -1.02 -14.42
C CYS A 12 15.48 0.43 -14.26
N VAL A 13 16.43 1.39 -14.28
CA VAL A 13 16.11 2.83 -14.21
C VAL A 13 15.24 3.25 -15.39
N LYS A 14 15.57 2.76 -16.60
CA LYS A 14 14.80 3.07 -17.81
C LYS A 14 13.38 2.49 -17.71
N VAL A 15 13.25 1.21 -17.36
CA VAL A 15 11.95 0.53 -17.21
C VAL A 15 11.08 1.24 -16.17
N LEU A 16 11.68 1.62 -15.02
CA LEU A 16 10.97 2.32 -13.96
C LEU A 16 10.51 3.73 -14.42
N ARG A 17 11.40 4.46 -15.10
CA ARG A 17 11.08 5.82 -15.59
C ARG A 17 9.97 5.78 -16.64
N GLU A 18 10.11 4.93 -17.66
CA GLU A 18 9.11 4.79 -18.72
C GLU A 18 7.74 4.35 -18.16
N GLY A 19 7.69 3.35 -17.27
CA GLY A 19 6.45 2.91 -16.65
C GLY A 19 5.82 3.99 -15.75
N ALA A 20 6.61 4.76 -15.01
CA ALA A 20 6.11 5.88 -14.23
C ALA A 20 5.57 7.02 -15.11
N GLU A 21 6.26 7.33 -16.23
CA GLU A 21 5.81 8.34 -17.19
C GLU A 21 4.48 7.97 -17.86
N GLU A 22 4.24 6.70 -18.15
CA GLU A 22 2.94 6.21 -18.64
C GLU A 22 1.79 6.47 -17.66
N MET A 23 2.08 6.48 -16.35
CA MET A 23 1.15 6.83 -15.27
C MET A 23 1.09 8.35 -14.99
N GLY A 24 1.80 9.18 -15.78
CA GLY A 24 1.88 10.62 -15.56
C GLY A 24 2.83 11.04 -14.42
N ILE A 25 3.68 10.13 -13.93
CA ILE A 25 4.60 10.37 -12.82
C ILE A 25 6.00 10.67 -13.38
N SER A 26 6.52 11.88 -13.12
CA SER A 26 7.89 12.25 -13.47
C SER A 26 8.82 12.02 -12.28
N LEU A 27 9.70 11.02 -12.39
CA LEU A 27 10.64 10.66 -11.32
C LEU A 27 11.91 11.50 -11.38
N SER A 28 12.27 12.13 -10.27
CA SER A 28 13.56 12.82 -10.09
C SER A 28 14.70 11.81 -9.91
N GLU A 29 15.94 12.27 -10.12
CA GLU A 29 17.14 11.44 -9.89
C GLU A 29 17.23 10.93 -8.43
N LYS A 30 16.76 11.74 -7.47
CA LYS A 30 16.69 11.32 -6.05
C LYS A 30 15.73 10.14 -5.87
N GLN A 31 14.54 10.21 -6.46
CA GLN A 31 13.54 9.13 -6.37
C GLN A 31 14.02 7.84 -7.05
N LEU A 32 14.66 7.96 -8.22
CA LEU A 32 15.27 6.81 -8.90
C LEU A 32 16.35 6.15 -8.05
N ALA A 33 17.21 6.94 -7.39
CA ALA A 33 18.21 6.43 -6.47
C ALA A 33 17.58 5.79 -5.22
N GLN A 34 16.46 6.31 -4.73
CA GLN A 34 15.71 5.69 -3.63
C GLN A 34 15.14 4.32 -4.02
N PHE A 35 14.57 4.18 -5.22
CA PHE A 35 14.09 2.89 -5.71
C PHE A 35 15.22 1.86 -5.88
N GLU A 36 16.39 2.27 -6.42
CA GLU A 36 17.56 1.40 -6.52
C GLU A 36 18.03 0.92 -5.13
N ALA A 37 18.16 1.84 -4.18
CA ALA A 37 18.56 1.51 -2.81
C ALA A 37 17.55 0.59 -2.12
N TYR A 38 16.25 0.82 -2.34
CA TYR A 38 15.18 -0.03 -1.80
C TYR A 38 15.24 -1.45 -2.38
N ALA A 39 15.42 -1.58 -3.69
CA ALA A 39 15.55 -2.89 -4.33
C ALA A 39 16.77 -3.66 -3.79
N ALA A 40 17.90 -2.99 -3.62
CA ALA A 40 19.11 -3.59 -3.05
C ALA A 40 18.89 -4.08 -1.60
N LEU A 41 18.24 -3.28 -0.76
CA LEU A 41 17.88 -3.66 0.61
C LEU A 41 16.88 -4.84 0.63
N LEU A 42 15.87 -4.79 -0.24
CA LEU A 42 14.87 -5.86 -0.34
C LEU A 42 15.53 -7.21 -0.63
N VAL A 43 16.46 -7.27 -1.60
CA VAL A 43 17.16 -8.51 -1.95
C VAL A 43 18.09 -8.95 -0.83
N GLU A 44 18.86 -8.03 -0.21
CA GLU A 44 19.75 -8.37 0.91
C GLU A 44 18.98 -8.97 2.10
N TRP A 45 17.86 -8.35 2.49
CA TRP A 45 17.05 -8.81 3.61
C TRP A 45 16.25 -10.06 3.28
N ASN A 46 15.88 -10.23 2.00
CA ASN A 46 15.13 -11.41 1.56
C ASN A 46 15.89 -12.72 1.78
N GLU A 47 17.21 -12.69 1.73
CA GLU A 47 18.05 -13.85 2.08
C GLU A 47 17.84 -14.35 3.52
N LYS A 48 17.39 -13.46 4.42
CA LYS A 48 17.24 -13.73 5.86
C LYS A 48 15.79 -13.92 6.29
N MET A 49 14.82 -13.35 5.53
CA MET A 49 13.45 -13.18 6.04
C MET A 49 12.33 -13.65 5.11
N ASN A 50 12.64 -14.07 3.88
CA ASN A 50 11.60 -14.41 2.88
C ASN A 50 10.53 -13.31 2.74
N LEU A 51 10.96 -12.09 2.43
CA LEU A 51 10.10 -10.93 2.26
C LEU A 51 9.26 -11.00 0.99
N THR A 52 9.86 -11.56 -0.07
CA THR A 52 9.25 -11.73 -1.39
C THR A 52 9.81 -12.97 -2.10
N THR A 53 9.04 -13.52 -3.02
CA THR A 53 9.51 -14.56 -3.97
C THR A 53 10.14 -13.96 -5.22
N ILE A 54 9.96 -12.65 -5.46
CA ILE A 54 10.46 -11.93 -6.62
C ILE A 54 11.83 -11.33 -6.27
N THR A 55 12.86 -11.79 -6.98
CA THR A 55 14.25 -11.34 -6.77
C THR A 55 14.91 -10.82 -8.06
N ASP A 56 14.29 -11.04 -9.21
CA ASP A 56 14.74 -10.45 -10.47
C ASP A 56 14.53 -8.92 -10.46
N PRO A 57 15.55 -8.11 -10.79
CA PRO A 57 15.46 -6.66 -10.74
C PRO A 57 14.34 -6.06 -11.58
N ILE A 58 14.12 -6.58 -12.80
CA ILE A 58 13.04 -6.09 -13.67
C ILE A 58 11.67 -6.46 -13.11
N GLU A 59 11.51 -7.68 -12.58
CA GLU A 59 10.26 -8.08 -11.93
C GLU A 59 9.99 -7.26 -10.66
N ILE A 60 11.03 -6.88 -9.90
CA ILE A 60 10.87 -5.97 -8.74
C ILE A 60 10.34 -4.62 -9.22
N VAL A 61 10.90 -4.05 -10.30
CA VAL A 61 10.41 -2.81 -10.87
C VAL A 61 8.95 -2.94 -11.30
N GLN A 62 8.61 -3.95 -12.07
CA GLN A 62 7.28 -4.09 -12.66
C GLN A 62 6.23 -4.48 -11.63
N LYS A 63 6.48 -5.58 -10.88
CA LYS A 63 5.48 -6.21 -10.01
C LYS A 63 5.44 -5.63 -8.58
N HIS A 64 6.48 -4.89 -8.19
CA HIS A 64 6.47 -4.24 -6.88
C HIS A 64 6.39 -2.72 -6.99
N PHE A 65 7.28 -2.07 -7.73
CA PHE A 65 7.33 -0.61 -7.73
C PHE A 65 6.23 0.01 -8.59
N LEU A 66 6.16 -0.33 -9.87
CA LEU A 66 5.14 0.22 -10.77
C LEU A 66 3.73 -0.17 -10.33
N ASP A 67 3.51 -1.43 -9.94
CA ASP A 67 2.24 -1.86 -9.35
C ASP A 67 1.85 -0.98 -8.14
N SER A 68 2.78 -0.74 -7.23
CA SER A 68 2.51 0.06 -6.03
C SER A 68 2.16 1.51 -6.34
N ILE A 69 2.85 2.15 -7.28
CA ILE A 69 2.61 3.57 -7.60
C ILE A 69 1.38 3.80 -8.47
N SER A 70 0.68 2.75 -8.95
CA SER A 70 -0.60 2.88 -9.66
C SER A 70 -1.68 3.60 -8.85
N GLY A 71 -1.55 3.63 -7.52
CA GLY A 71 -2.42 4.39 -6.62
C GLY A 71 -2.14 5.89 -6.54
N PHE A 72 -1.11 6.40 -7.24
CA PHE A 72 -0.67 7.80 -7.16
C PHE A 72 -1.80 8.80 -7.49
N SER A 73 -2.50 8.60 -8.60
CA SER A 73 -3.54 9.52 -9.06
C SER A 73 -4.67 9.71 -8.05
N PHE A 74 -5.03 8.67 -7.30
CA PHE A 74 -6.07 8.72 -6.27
C PHE A 74 -5.61 9.51 -5.03
N LEU A 75 -4.32 9.43 -4.67
CA LEU A 75 -3.78 10.25 -3.59
C LEU A 75 -3.66 11.73 -4.00
N GLU A 76 -3.34 12.02 -5.27
CA GLU A 76 -3.37 13.37 -5.82
C GLU A 76 -4.79 13.95 -5.83
N GLU A 77 -5.82 13.14 -6.11
CA GLU A 77 -7.22 13.58 -6.14
C GLU A 77 -7.73 14.02 -4.77
N ILE A 78 -7.33 13.34 -3.69
CA ILE A 78 -7.76 13.70 -2.33
C ILE A 78 -6.87 14.78 -1.69
N ARG A 79 -5.78 15.16 -2.35
CA ARG A 79 -4.91 16.23 -1.89
C ARG A 79 -5.55 17.59 -2.17
N ASP A 80 -5.72 18.40 -1.14
CA ASP A 80 -6.05 19.82 -1.32
C ASP A 80 -4.74 20.62 -1.53
N PRO A 81 -4.51 21.21 -2.72
CA PRO A 81 -3.31 22.00 -2.96
C PRO A 81 -3.23 23.29 -2.13
N GLU A 82 -4.36 23.76 -1.60
CA GLU A 82 -4.45 24.95 -0.75
C GLU A 82 -4.26 24.63 0.74
N ASP A 83 -4.36 23.33 1.11
CA ASP A 83 -4.11 22.87 2.49
C ASP A 83 -2.64 22.45 2.65
N GLU A 84 -1.95 23.02 3.64
CA GLU A 84 -0.59 22.62 4.01
C GLU A 84 -0.53 21.25 4.73
N MET A 85 -1.70 20.71 5.11
CA MET A 85 -1.76 19.43 5.82
C MET A 85 -1.44 18.26 4.86
N PRO A 86 -0.54 17.36 5.26
CA PRO A 86 -0.21 16.19 4.47
C PRO A 86 -1.39 15.20 4.47
N VAL A 87 -1.67 14.58 3.32
CA VAL A 87 -2.59 13.44 3.25
C VAL A 87 -2.05 12.30 4.11
N SER A 88 -2.85 11.82 5.04
CA SER A 88 -2.50 10.72 5.92
C SER A 88 -2.86 9.37 5.29
N LEU A 89 -1.86 8.52 5.08
CA LEU A 89 -2.00 7.19 4.50
C LEU A 89 -1.57 6.11 5.49
N ILE A 90 -2.37 5.06 5.66
CA ILE A 90 -1.98 3.84 6.36
C ILE A 90 -1.88 2.66 5.39
N ASP A 91 -0.74 1.96 5.39
CA ASP A 91 -0.54 0.70 4.66
C ASP A 91 -0.75 -0.48 5.61
N VAL A 92 -1.87 -1.18 5.46
CA VAL A 92 -2.31 -2.24 6.37
C VAL A 92 -1.80 -3.59 5.91
N GLY A 93 -0.94 -4.20 6.74
CA GLY A 93 -0.26 -5.44 6.40
C GLY A 93 0.83 -5.23 5.35
N THR A 94 1.58 -4.16 5.51
CA THR A 94 2.54 -3.63 4.54
C THR A 94 3.63 -4.61 4.08
N GLY A 95 3.94 -5.64 4.87
CA GLY A 95 4.91 -6.67 4.52
C GLY A 95 6.32 -6.12 4.36
N ALA A 96 6.80 -6.14 3.13
CA ALA A 96 8.09 -5.54 2.77
C ALA A 96 7.99 -4.04 2.43
N GLY A 97 6.88 -3.37 2.77
CA GLY A 97 6.68 -1.94 2.52
C GLY A 97 5.86 -1.63 1.26
N PHE A 98 5.10 -2.60 0.76
CA PHE A 98 4.30 -2.44 -0.46
C PHE A 98 2.79 -2.41 -0.18
N PRO A 99 2.07 -1.41 -0.69
CA PRO A 99 2.50 -0.37 -1.64
C PRO A 99 3.04 0.92 -0.98
N GLY A 100 3.04 1.03 0.36
CA GLY A 100 3.25 2.28 1.09
C GLY A 100 4.57 2.99 0.78
N ILE A 101 5.72 2.29 0.78
CA ILE A 101 7.04 2.93 0.55
C ILE A 101 7.17 3.46 -0.88
N PRO A 102 6.84 2.72 -1.96
CA PRO A 102 6.83 3.28 -3.31
C PRO A 102 5.92 4.50 -3.44
N LEU A 103 4.71 4.48 -2.85
CA LEU A 103 3.82 5.64 -2.82
C LEU A 103 4.47 6.82 -2.09
N LYS A 104 5.14 6.60 -0.97
CA LYS A 104 5.87 7.65 -0.24
C LYS A 104 7.02 8.25 -1.05
N ILE A 105 7.73 7.44 -1.84
CA ILE A 105 8.80 7.93 -2.71
C ILE A 105 8.24 8.88 -3.78
N VAL A 106 7.13 8.54 -4.42
CA VAL A 106 6.52 9.37 -5.48
C VAL A 106 5.65 10.50 -4.93
N CYS A 107 5.08 10.34 -3.72
CA CYS A 107 4.27 11.32 -3.01
C CYS A 107 4.99 11.78 -1.72
N PRO A 108 6.07 12.55 -1.77
CA PRO A 108 6.81 12.93 -0.55
C PRO A 108 5.98 13.75 0.45
N TRP A 109 4.87 14.29 0.02
CA TRP A 109 3.91 15.08 0.80
C TRP A 109 2.92 14.23 1.63
N ILE A 110 2.84 12.90 1.49
CA ILE A 110 1.99 12.08 2.36
C ILE A 110 2.66 11.86 3.73
N ARG A 111 1.84 11.69 4.78
CA ARG A 111 2.25 11.14 6.08
C ARG A 111 1.89 9.66 6.10
N LEU A 112 2.89 8.79 6.14
CA LEU A 112 2.71 7.34 5.97
C LEU A 112 2.82 6.58 7.29
N THR A 113 1.85 5.70 7.55
CA THR A 113 1.93 4.69 8.61
C THR A 113 2.05 3.31 7.95
N LEU A 114 3.13 2.59 8.27
CA LEU A 114 3.38 1.22 7.82
C LEU A 114 3.02 0.27 8.96
N LEU A 115 1.93 -0.49 8.80
CA LEU A 115 1.42 -1.40 9.82
C LEU A 115 1.68 -2.86 9.43
N ASP A 116 2.39 -3.62 10.28
CA ASP A 116 2.53 -5.08 10.10
C ASP A 116 2.49 -5.81 11.46
N ALA A 117 1.93 -7.02 11.46
CA ALA A 117 1.80 -7.86 12.65
C ALA A 117 3.11 -8.60 13.01
N LEU A 118 4.15 -8.54 12.17
CA LEU A 118 5.42 -9.23 12.37
C LEU A 118 6.54 -8.24 12.73
N GLN A 119 6.99 -8.26 13.98
CA GLN A 119 8.06 -7.38 14.48
C GLN A 119 9.33 -7.39 13.62
N LYS A 120 9.69 -8.54 13.03
CA LYS A 120 10.86 -8.63 12.17
C LYS A 120 10.74 -7.79 10.90
N ARG A 121 9.53 -7.65 10.35
CA ARG A 121 9.26 -6.79 9.19
C ARG A 121 9.38 -5.32 9.55
N ILE A 122 8.94 -4.95 10.75
CA ILE A 122 9.08 -3.58 11.25
C ILE A 122 10.57 -3.17 11.29
N GLY A 123 11.46 -4.02 11.79
CA GLY A 123 12.90 -3.74 11.78
C GLY A 123 13.48 -3.54 10.37
N PHE A 124 13.01 -4.30 9.38
CA PHE A 124 13.37 -4.07 7.98
C PHE A 124 12.85 -2.72 7.46
N LEU A 125 11.57 -2.40 7.73
CA LEU A 125 10.95 -1.15 7.28
C LEU A 125 11.63 0.07 7.88
N GLU A 126 11.99 0.03 9.16
CA GLU A 126 12.75 1.09 9.82
C GLU A 126 14.12 1.33 9.17
N GLU A 127 14.81 0.25 8.76
CA GLU A 127 16.07 0.37 8.02
C GLU A 127 15.85 0.97 6.62
N VAL A 128 14.82 0.54 5.89
CA VAL A 128 14.48 1.11 4.58
C VAL A 128 14.15 2.60 4.71
N VAL A 129 13.28 2.98 5.64
CA VAL A 129 12.90 4.38 5.89
C VAL A 129 14.13 5.25 6.16
N LYS A 130 15.06 4.75 6.98
CA LYS A 130 16.31 5.43 7.31
C LYS A 130 17.25 5.55 6.11
N GLU A 131 17.50 4.46 5.38
CA GLU A 131 18.43 4.45 4.25
C GLU A 131 17.93 5.30 3.07
N LEU A 132 16.62 5.33 2.86
CA LEU A 132 16.00 6.16 1.83
C LEU A 132 15.77 7.62 2.27
N GLU A 133 16.13 7.97 3.51
CA GLU A 133 15.91 9.30 4.10
C GLU A 133 14.45 9.77 3.96
N LEU A 134 13.49 8.85 4.19
CA LEU A 134 12.06 9.20 4.14
C LEU A 134 11.64 9.91 5.43
N THR A 135 10.99 11.06 5.30
CA THR A 135 10.41 11.82 6.41
C THR A 135 8.93 11.49 6.58
N ASP A 136 8.35 11.79 7.73
CA ASP A 136 6.90 11.59 8.00
C ASP A 136 6.42 10.16 7.74
N VAL A 137 7.24 9.18 8.11
CA VAL A 137 6.93 7.75 8.06
C VAL A 137 7.07 7.16 9.45
N ILE A 138 6.05 6.43 9.89
CA ILE A 138 6.08 5.65 11.13
C ILE A 138 5.85 4.17 10.83
N CYS A 139 6.63 3.31 11.47
CA CYS A 139 6.49 1.86 11.40
C CYS A 139 5.82 1.36 12.68
N VAL A 140 4.70 0.66 12.56
CA VAL A 140 3.87 0.24 13.70
C VAL A 140 3.76 -1.28 13.72
N HIS A 141 4.20 -1.87 14.83
CA HIS A 141 3.99 -3.29 15.10
C HIS A 141 2.64 -3.50 15.76
N GLY A 142 1.74 -4.22 15.12
CA GLY A 142 0.42 -4.52 15.68
C GLY A 142 -0.49 -5.25 14.71
N ARG A 143 -1.64 -5.67 15.19
CA ARG A 143 -2.69 -6.25 14.37
C ARG A 143 -3.70 -5.18 14.01
N ALA A 144 -4.15 -5.20 12.76
CA ALA A 144 -5.13 -4.22 12.26
C ALA A 144 -6.41 -4.23 13.09
N GLU A 145 -6.93 -5.43 13.42
CA GLU A 145 -8.14 -5.61 14.20
C GLU A 145 -8.05 -5.14 15.66
N ASP A 146 -6.84 -4.96 16.18
CA ASP A 146 -6.64 -4.41 17.53
C ASP A 146 -6.46 -2.89 17.46
N LEU A 147 -5.56 -2.40 16.58
CA LEU A 147 -5.23 -0.98 16.47
C LEU A 147 -6.39 -0.12 15.97
N ALA A 148 -7.25 -0.66 15.08
CA ALA A 148 -8.41 0.08 14.57
C ALA A 148 -9.47 0.39 15.67
N HIS A 149 -9.30 -0.12 16.89
CA HIS A 149 -10.11 0.25 18.06
C HIS A 149 -9.46 1.32 18.94
N GLU A 150 -8.19 1.63 18.71
CA GLU A 150 -7.48 2.66 19.47
C GLU A 150 -7.77 4.06 18.91
N GLU A 151 -8.10 5.01 19.76
CA GLU A 151 -8.45 6.40 19.36
C GLU A 151 -7.37 7.07 18.48
N THR A 152 -6.10 6.70 18.69
CA THR A 152 -4.95 7.22 17.91
C THR A 152 -4.99 6.83 16.45
N TYR A 153 -5.64 5.70 16.11
CA TYR A 153 -5.64 5.13 14.76
C TYR A 153 -7.04 5.08 14.14
N ARG A 154 -8.08 5.11 14.97
CA ARG A 154 -9.44 4.93 14.50
C ARG A 154 -9.95 6.16 13.74
N GLU A 155 -10.32 5.92 12.47
CA GLU A 155 -10.96 6.92 11.59
C GLU A 155 -10.23 8.27 11.50
N VAL A 156 -8.88 8.20 11.49
CA VAL A 156 -8.01 9.39 11.43
C VAL A 156 -7.20 9.47 10.13
N TYR A 157 -7.32 8.49 9.24
CA TYR A 157 -6.59 8.48 7.98
C TYR A 157 -7.48 8.93 6.81
N ASP A 158 -6.91 9.76 5.93
CA ASP A 158 -7.56 10.17 4.68
C ASP A 158 -7.61 9.02 3.69
N ALA A 159 -6.60 8.13 3.75
CA ALA A 159 -6.58 6.93 2.93
C ALA A 159 -5.96 5.74 3.66
N ALA A 160 -6.40 4.54 3.26
CA ALA A 160 -5.71 3.29 3.56
C ALA A 160 -5.36 2.57 2.26
N CYS A 161 -4.27 1.80 2.28
CA CYS A 161 -3.94 0.86 1.21
C CYS A 161 -3.61 -0.51 1.80
N SER A 162 -3.76 -1.54 0.97
CA SER A 162 -3.35 -2.91 1.34
C SER A 162 -3.12 -3.75 0.10
N ARG A 163 -2.11 -4.64 0.13
CA ARG A 163 -1.77 -5.57 -0.94
C ARG A 163 -1.51 -6.98 -0.41
N ALA A 164 -2.14 -8.00 -1.02
CA ALA A 164 -1.87 -9.42 -0.77
C ALA A 164 -2.03 -9.90 0.71
N VAL A 165 -2.94 -9.28 1.48
CA VAL A 165 -3.14 -9.60 2.92
C VAL A 165 -4.25 -10.63 3.12
N ALA A 166 -5.42 -10.43 2.50
CA ALA A 166 -6.61 -11.26 2.70
C ALA A 166 -7.59 -11.14 1.52
N SER A 167 -8.71 -11.88 1.57
CA SER A 167 -9.84 -11.67 0.67
C SER A 167 -10.45 -10.28 0.84
N LEU A 168 -11.10 -9.76 -0.18
CA LEU A 168 -11.65 -8.40 -0.15
C LEU A 168 -12.64 -8.15 1.01
N PRO A 169 -13.60 -9.04 1.34
CA PRO A 169 -14.46 -8.84 2.51
C PRO A 169 -13.67 -8.64 3.80
N ALA A 170 -12.64 -9.45 4.01
CA ALA A 170 -11.77 -9.34 5.19
C ALA A 170 -10.92 -8.05 5.17
N LEU A 171 -10.40 -7.66 4.01
CA LEU A 171 -9.63 -6.40 3.87
C LEU A 171 -10.49 -5.18 4.18
N LEU A 172 -11.72 -5.13 3.68
CA LEU A 172 -12.65 -4.06 3.98
C LEU A 172 -12.87 -3.94 5.49
N GLU A 173 -13.02 -5.08 6.19
CA GLU A 173 -13.20 -5.06 7.65
C GLU A 173 -11.92 -4.63 8.39
N TYR A 174 -10.72 -5.06 7.95
CA TYR A 174 -9.47 -4.63 8.56
C TYR A 174 -9.18 -3.15 8.37
N CYS A 175 -9.54 -2.59 7.20
CA CYS A 175 -9.13 -1.24 6.82
C CYS A 175 -10.16 -0.16 7.16
N SER A 176 -11.46 -0.48 7.16
CA SER A 176 -12.53 0.51 7.35
C SER A 176 -12.42 1.30 8.66
N GLY A 177 -11.96 0.66 9.73
CA GLY A 177 -11.82 1.30 11.04
C GLY A 177 -10.70 2.35 11.12
N PHE A 178 -9.79 2.43 10.14
CA PHE A 178 -8.73 3.43 10.09
C PHE A 178 -9.12 4.69 9.31
N ILE A 179 -10.01 4.54 8.31
CA ILE A 179 -10.32 5.56 7.33
C ILE A 179 -11.42 6.49 7.88
N CYS A 180 -11.24 7.80 7.81
CA CYS A 180 -12.28 8.76 8.14
C CYS A 180 -13.44 8.73 7.11
N PRO A 181 -14.66 9.10 7.47
CA PRO A 181 -15.73 9.31 6.49
C PRO A 181 -15.32 10.31 5.41
N GLY A 182 -15.55 9.98 4.14
CA GLY A 182 -15.05 10.70 2.96
C GLY A 182 -13.66 10.28 2.50
N GLY A 183 -12.95 9.44 3.27
CA GLY A 183 -11.63 8.94 2.90
C GLY A 183 -11.68 7.71 1.98
N MET A 184 -10.53 7.30 1.45
CA MET A 184 -10.41 6.27 0.42
C MET A 184 -9.70 5.00 0.89
N PHE A 185 -10.09 3.86 0.33
CA PHE A 185 -9.35 2.59 0.44
C PHE A 185 -8.86 2.13 -0.92
N LEU A 186 -7.56 1.93 -1.03
CA LEU A 186 -6.85 1.44 -2.20
C LEU A 186 -6.51 -0.04 -2.02
N ALA A 187 -7.34 -0.94 -2.56
CA ALA A 187 -7.18 -2.37 -2.45
C ALA A 187 -6.45 -2.94 -3.68
N TYR A 188 -5.17 -3.28 -3.52
CA TYR A 188 -4.36 -3.92 -4.56
C TYR A 188 -4.67 -5.42 -4.62
N LYS A 189 -5.22 -5.85 -5.73
CA LYS A 189 -5.78 -7.20 -5.90
C LYS A 189 -5.27 -7.86 -7.19
N GLY A 190 -5.43 -9.17 -7.24
CA GLY A 190 -5.15 -9.98 -8.42
C GLY A 190 -6.41 -10.28 -9.26
N PRO A 191 -6.32 -11.25 -10.19
CA PRO A 191 -7.39 -11.58 -11.13
C PRO A 191 -8.70 -12.03 -10.50
N SER A 192 -8.67 -12.51 -9.24
CA SER A 192 -9.88 -12.94 -8.50
C SER A 192 -10.76 -11.79 -8.02
N LEU A 193 -10.38 -10.52 -8.26
CA LEU A 193 -11.08 -9.35 -7.73
C LEU A 193 -12.59 -9.37 -8.02
N MET A 194 -13.01 -9.74 -9.24
CA MET A 194 -14.44 -9.75 -9.60
C MET A 194 -15.25 -10.77 -8.79
N GLU A 195 -14.65 -11.92 -8.49
CA GLU A 195 -15.27 -12.94 -7.64
C GLU A 195 -15.32 -12.48 -6.18
N GLU A 196 -14.26 -11.85 -5.72
CA GLU A 196 -14.17 -11.30 -4.35
C GLU A 196 -15.14 -10.13 -4.14
N LEU A 197 -15.36 -9.28 -5.15
CA LEU A 197 -16.36 -8.21 -5.11
C LEU A 197 -17.79 -8.73 -4.96
N ALA A 198 -18.12 -9.82 -5.65
CA ALA A 198 -19.42 -10.46 -5.51
C ALA A 198 -19.65 -10.96 -4.05
N GLN A 199 -18.58 -11.41 -3.40
CA GLN A 199 -18.62 -11.87 -2.00
C GLN A 199 -18.59 -10.72 -0.99
N ALA A 200 -18.07 -9.55 -1.36
CA ALA A 200 -17.84 -8.42 -0.47
C ALA A 200 -19.07 -7.51 -0.28
N GLN A 201 -20.21 -7.79 -0.93
CA GLN A 201 -21.39 -6.91 -0.88
C GLN A 201 -21.90 -6.69 0.55
N GLY A 202 -21.89 -7.73 1.38
CA GLY A 202 -22.26 -7.63 2.80
C GLY A 202 -21.30 -6.75 3.59
N ALA A 203 -19.99 -6.93 3.38
CA ALA A 203 -18.95 -6.13 4.02
C ALA A 203 -19.05 -4.65 3.60
N MET A 204 -19.20 -4.38 2.29
CA MET A 204 -19.34 -3.03 1.77
C MET A 204 -20.52 -2.30 2.42
N HIS A 205 -21.69 -2.92 2.45
CA HIS A 205 -22.88 -2.34 3.08
C HIS A 205 -22.69 -2.12 4.59
N THR A 206 -22.17 -3.12 5.30
CA THR A 206 -22.04 -3.10 6.78
C THR A 206 -21.00 -2.08 7.26
N LEU A 207 -19.94 -1.88 6.46
CA LEU A 207 -18.79 -1.05 6.80
C LEU A 207 -18.84 0.34 6.13
N HIS A 208 -19.94 0.65 5.42
CA HIS A 208 -20.12 1.90 4.68
C HIS A 208 -19.00 2.18 3.67
N MET A 209 -18.59 1.14 2.93
CA MET A 209 -17.57 1.22 1.89
C MET A 209 -18.24 1.11 0.51
N GLU A 210 -18.19 2.15 -0.27
CA GLU A 210 -18.75 2.17 -1.63
C GLU A 210 -17.64 2.06 -2.67
N MET A 211 -17.78 1.13 -3.62
CA MET A 211 -16.80 0.99 -4.69
C MET A 211 -16.95 2.15 -5.69
N VAL A 212 -15.87 2.91 -5.86
CA VAL A 212 -15.80 4.02 -6.80
C VAL A 212 -15.42 3.52 -8.19
N MET A 213 -14.33 2.75 -8.29
CA MET A 213 -13.85 2.21 -9.56
C MET A 213 -12.91 1.03 -9.38
N ILE A 214 -12.65 0.35 -10.49
CA ILE A 214 -11.53 -0.58 -10.65
C ILE A 214 -10.59 0.05 -11.67
N HIS A 215 -9.36 0.28 -11.24
CA HIS A 215 -8.29 0.79 -12.07
C HIS A 215 -7.35 -0.35 -12.47
N GLN A 216 -6.93 -0.34 -13.73
CA GLN A 216 -5.97 -1.30 -14.29
C GLN A 216 -4.98 -0.55 -15.16
N GLU A 217 -3.71 -0.62 -14.81
CA GLU A 217 -2.67 -0.05 -15.66
C GLU A 217 -2.50 -0.87 -16.94
N ILE A 218 -2.54 -0.18 -18.09
CA ILE A 218 -2.49 -0.79 -19.42
C ILE A 218 -1.12 -1.43 -19.69
N SER A 219 -0.07 -0.91 -19.07
CA SER A 219 1.32 -1.38 -19.23
C SER A 219 1.66 -2.61 -18.40
N MET A 220 0.77 -3.00 -17.47
CA MET A 220 0.96 -4.16 -16.61
C MET A 220 0.12 -5.33 -17.11
N ASP A 221 0.63 -6.56 -16.90
CA ASP A 221 -0.14 -7.77 -17.16
C ASP A 221 -1.51 -7.69 -16.47
N ASN A 222 -2.55 -8.29 -17.07
CA ASN A 222 -3.94 -8.32 -16.56
C ASN A 222 -4.10 -8.93 -15.15
N GLU A 223 -2.99 -9.13 -14.44
CA GLU A 223 -2.96 -9.78 -13.13
C GLU A 223 -3.07 -8.80 -11.96
N HIS A 224 -2.86 -7.48 -12.20
CA HIS A 224 -2.85 -6.47 -11.15
C HIS A 224 -4.00 -5.47 -11.34
N LEU A 225 -4.88 -5.41 -10.35
CA LEU A 225 -6.06 -4.56 -10.33
C LEU A 225 -6.07 -3.73 -9.04
N LEU A 226 -6.38 -2.46 -9.15
CA LEU A 226 -6.59 -1.58 -8.00
C LEU A 226 -8.09 -1.28 -7.87
N ALA A 227 -8.73 -1.82 -6.83
CA ALA A 227 -10.09 -1.47 -6.48
C ALA A 227 -10.10 -0.30 -5.50
N VAL A 228 -10.82 0.76 -5.83
CA VAL A 228 -10.93 1.98 -5.05
C VAL A 228 -12.30 2.08 -4.41
N PHE A 229 -12.31 2.30 -3.11
CA PHE A 229 -13.53 2.46 -2.32
C PHE A 229 -13.51 3.79 -1.60
N GLU A 230 -14.67 4.42 -1.48
CA GLU A 230 -14.90 5.57 -0.61
C GLU A 230 -15.62 5.11 0.66
N LYS A 231 -15.24 5.67 1.80
CA LYS A 231 -15.94 5.45 3.05
C LYS A 231 -17.00 6.51 3.26
N THR A 232 -18.27 6.10 3.28
CA THR A 232 -19.41 7.05 3.28
C THR A 232 -19.93 7.41 4.67
N ALA A 233 -19.62 6.63 5.71
CA ALA A 233 -20.02 6.89 7.09
C ALA A 233 -19.07 6.23 8.10
N GLU A 234 -19.22 6.57 9.39
CA GLU A 234 -18.45 5.96 10.50
C GLU A 234 -18.69 4.45 10.59
N THR A 235 -17.61 3.72 10.87
CA THR A 235 -17.68 2.28 11.13
C THR A 235 -18.14 2.02 12.57
N SER A 236 -19.17 1.19 12.75
CA SER A 236 -19.66 0.80 14.09
C SER A 236 -18.52 0.25 14.97
N LEU A 237 -18.52 0.59 16.26
CA LEU A 237 -17.47 0.21 17.23
C LEU A 237 -17.29 -1.31 17.41
N GLN A 238 -18.23 -2.14 16.94
CA GLN A 238 -18.05 -3.59 16.93
C GLN A 238 -17.08 -4.08 15.84
N TYR A 239 -16.72 -3.24 14.89
CA TYR A 239 -15.79 -3.54 13.80
C TYR A 239 -14.46 -2.76 13.92
N PRO A 240 -13.35 -3.36 13.50
CA PRO A 240 -13.23 -4.74 13.01
C PRO A 240 -13.44 -5.76 14.11
N ARG A 241 -13.97 -6.93 13.76
CA ARG A 241 -14.08 -8.08 14.67
C ARG A 241 -12.72 -8.75 14.89
N LYS A 242 -12.62 -9.66 15.85
CA LYS A 242 -11.38 -10.43 16.07
C LYS A 242 -11.00 -11.24 14.82
N GLN A 243 -9.70 -11.37 14.55
CA GLN A 243 -9.15 -12.06 13.39
C GLN A 243 -9.80 -13.43 13.12
N SER A 244 -10.01 -14.25 14.16
CA SER A 244 -10.61 -15.56 14.00
C SER A 244 -12.03 -15.50 13.43
N LYS A 245 -12.80 -14.46 13.78
CA LYS A 245 -14.16 -14.25 13.26
C LYS A 245 -14.11 -13.76 11.82
N ILE A 246 -13.26 -12.77 11.52
CA ILE A 246 -13.09 -12.24 10.16
C ILE A 246 -12.67 -13.35 9.19
N LYS A 247 -11.73 -14.21 9.60
CA LYS A 247 -11.21 -15.28 8.75
C LYS A 247 -12.20 -16.42 8.52
N ASN A 248 -12.97 -16.80 9.53
CA ASN A 248 -13.84 -17.99 9.47
C ASN A 248 -15.28 -17.67 9.03
N ASP A 249 -15.70 -16.43 9.16
CA ASP A 249 -17.05 -15.95 8.87
C ASP A 249 -16.95 -14.47 8.41
N PRO A 250 -16.36 -14.19 7.23
CA PRO A 250 -16.29 -12.83 6.68
C PRO A 250 -17.69 -12.25 6.46
N LEU A 251 -17.78 -10.89 6.44
CA LEU A 251 -19.03 -10.15 6.24
C LEU A 251 -19.62 -10.33 4.84
#